data_6437a842a4ab2b280b2461e3b797025c
#
_entry.id   6437a842a4ab2b280b2461e3b797025c
#
_cell.length_a   1.000
_cell.length_b   1.000
_cell.length_c   1.000
_cell.angle_alpha   90.00
_cell.angle_beta   90.00
_cell.angle_gamma   90.00
#
_symmetry.space_group_name_H-M   'P 1'
#
loop_
_entity.id
_entity.type
_entity.pdbx_description
1 polymer ?
#
loop_
_entity_poly.entity_id
_entity_poly.type
_entity_poly.pdbx_seq_one_letter_code
_entity_poly.pdbx_strand_id
1 'polypeptide(L)'
;MILEVDNKKVFASDAGKTFESDKHTIILLHGSGLSHIVWSLTEQYLSNKGYNILAIDLPGHGNSEGPSLESIEEISEWLNKIINNISIKSLSILGHSQGCLEAIEYASRYPKNIKNLILVSGSYRMPVNEDLIDLASAGDKNAINLMMKWGYEGSKKFIGGNPVEKIINSSRAIREILAVDLIACNNYMNGLEAIKNIKCPTLLIFGELDKMVSLDKGKKFAELIPNSETYIIQNCGHMIMFENAFKMREKV
;
A
#
# COMPACT_ATOMS: atom_id res chain seq x y z
N MET A 1 -4.92 14.54 -9.02
CA MET A 1 -5.22 14.52 -10.48
C MET A 1 -6.26 13.42 -10.80
N ILE A 2 -6.94 13.50 -11.94
CA ILE A 2 -7.80 12.43 -12.44
C ILE A 2 -7.13 11.84 -13.68
N LEU A 3 -7.01 10.52 -13.69
CA LEU A 3 -6.51 9.73 -14.81
C LEU A 3 -7.66 8.87 -15.37
N GLU A 4 -7.43 8.22 -16.50
CA GLU A 4 -8.40 7.28 -17.08
C GLU A 4 -7.69 5.97 -17.46
N VAL A 5 -8.26 4.85 -17.04
CA VAL A 5 -7.81 3.50 -17.40
C VAL A 5 -9.05 2.66 -17.70
N ASP A 6 -9.07 1.99 -18.86
CA ASP A 6 -10.17 1.13 -19.30
C ASP A 6 -11.55 1.83 -19.23
N ASN A 7 -11.60 3.11 -19.65
CA ASN A 7 -12.78 4.00 -19.61
C ASN A 7 -13.34 4.24 -18.19
N LYS A 8 -12.50 4.14 -17.16
CA LYS A 8 -12.86 4.43 -15.78
C LYS A 8 -11.96 5.50 -15.20
N LYS A 9 -12.54 6.37 -14.38
CA LYS A 9 -11.79 7.42 -13.68
C LYS A 9 -10.97 6.83 -12.55
N VAL A 10 -9.72 7.23 -12.50
CA VAL A 10 -8.76 6.89 -11.47
C VAL A 10 -8.33 8.17 -10.77
N PHE A 11 -8.48 8.21 -9.47
CA PHE A 11 -8.00 9.32 -8.66
C PHE A 11 -6.60 9.05 -8.16
N ALA A 12 -5.70 10.03 -8.31
CA ALA A 12 -4.40 10.05 -7.66
C ALA A 12 -4.20 11.42 -6.99
N SER A 13 -3.90 11.44 -5.69
CA SER A 13 -3.46 12.66 -5.03
C SER A 13 -2.04 12.99 -5.49
N ASP A 14 -1.86 14.24 -5.92
CA ASP A 14 -0.58 14.80 -6.40
C ASP A 14 0.00 15.83 -5.43
N ALA A 15 -0.47 15.79 -4.18
CA ALA A 15 -0.13 16.77 -3.16
C ALA A 15 -0.45 18.22 -3.55
N GLY A 16 -1.40 18.42 -4.49
CA GLY A 16 -1.80 19.73 -5.02
C GLY A 16 -0.76 20.39 -5.92
N LYS A 17 0.18 19.61 -6.51
CA LYS A 17 1.19 20.13 -7.44
C LYS A 17 0.99 19.59 -8.86
N THR A 18 1.35 20.40 -9.84
CA THR A 18 1.33 19.99 -11.25
C THR A 18 2.36 18.88 -11.49
N PHE A 19 1.96 17.84 -12.20
CA PHE A 19 2.84 16.75 -12.64
C PHE A 19 3.82 17.25 -13.71
N GLU A 20 5.11 16.93 -13.54
CA GLU A 20 6.20 17.30 -14.47
C GLU A 20 6.87 16.01 -14.97
N SER A 21 6.78 15.71 -16.26
CA SER A 21 7.16 14.42 -16.87
C SER A 21 8.65 14.06 -16.75
N ASP A 22 9.53 15.01 -16.50
CA ASP A 22 10.97 14.85 -16.34
C ASP A 22 11.41 14.65 -14.87
N LYS A 23 10.53 14.91 -13.91
CA LYS A 23 10.80 14.67 -12.50
C LYS A 23 10.65 13.20 -12.13
N HIS A 24 11.42 12.78 -11.13
CA HIS A 24 11.25 11.48 -10.51
C HIS A 24 9.88 11.39 -9.82
N THR A 25 9.16 10.31 -10.11
CA THR A 25 7.81 10.08 -9.58
C THR A 25 7.83 9.03 -8.49
N ILE A 26 7.14 9.27 -7.39
CA ILE A 26 6.92 8.29 -6.33
C ILE A 26 5.43 7.93 -6.32
N ILE A 27 5.13 6.67 -6.60
CA ILE A 27 3.78 6.11 -6.49
C ILE A 27 3.59 5.56 -5.08
N LEU A 28 2.47 5.91 -4.46
CA LEU A 28 2.10 5.48 -3.11
C LEU A 28 0.87 4.57 -3.22
N LEU A 29 1.02 3.29 -2.82
CA LEU A 29 -0.02 2.26 -2.85
C LEU A 29 -0.50 1.96 -1.44
N HIS A 30 -1.79 2.11 -1.20
CA HIS A 30 -2.41 1.89 0.12
C HIS A 30 -2.63 0.41 0.40
N GLY A 31 -3.00 0.07 1.63
CA GLY A 31 -3.38 -1.29 2.06
C GLY A 31 -4.87 -1.58 1.88
N SER A 32 -5.26 -2.81 2.21
CA SER A 32 -6.62 -3.34 2.04
C SER A 32 -7.70 -2.45 2.64
N GLY A 33 -8.71 -2.11 1.85
CA GLY A 33 -9.85 -1.29 2.26
C GLY A 33 -9.54 0.19 2.50
N LEU A 34 -8.31 0.65 2.23
CA LEU A 34 -7.88 2.02 2.49
C LEU A 34 -8.03 2.92 1.24
N SER A 35 -7.36 4.06 1.23
CA SER A 35 -7.31 5.00 0.10
C SER A 35 -6.07 5.89 0.20
N HIS A 36 -5.85 6.75 -0.80
CA HIS A 36 -4.76 7.75 -0.81
C HIS A 36 -4.63 8.56 0.50
N ILE A 37 -5.73 8.74 1.24
CA ILE A 37 -5.77 9.55 2.47
C ILE A 37 -4.72 9.09 3.50
N VAL A 38 -4.37 7.80 3.52
CA VAL A 38 -3.36 7.26 4.45
C VAL A 38 -1.98 7.87 4.22
N TRP A 39 -1.74 8.44 3.05
CA TRP A 39 -0.48 9.02 2.64
C TRP A 39 -0.37 10.55 2.82
N SER A 40 -1.44 11.23 3.29
CA SER A 40 -1.53 12.69 3.30
C SER A 40 -0.32 13.40 3.93
N LEU A 41 0.24 12.86 5.02
CA LEU A 41 1.44 13.43 5.66
C LEU A 41 2.73 13.10 4.89
N THR A 42 2.77 11.96 4.20
CA THR A 42 3.93 11.48 3.45
C THR A 42 4.01 12.18 2.09
N GLU A 43 2.89 12.29 1.38
CA GLU A 43 2.81 12.94 0.08
C GLU A 43 3.25 14.40 0.14
N GLN A 44 2.79 15.16 1.14
CA GLN A 44 3.19 16.55 1.34
C GLN A 44 4.70 16.69 1.60
N TYR A 45 5.25 15.82 2.43
CA TYR A 45 6.67 15.83 2.74
C TYR A 45 7.54 15.56 1.49
N LEU A 46 7.22 14.51 0.74
CA LEU A 46 7.97 14.11 -0.46
C LEU A 46 7.81 15.12 -1.60
N SER A 47 6.61 15.65 -1.78
CA SER A 47 6.34 16.70 -2.76
C SER A 47 7.16 17.97 -2.48
N ASN A 48 7.33 18.34 -1.21
CA ASN A 48 8.19 19.46 -0.82
C ASN A 48 9.68 19.20 -1.04
N LYS A 49 10.09 17.94 -1.20
CA LYS A 49 11.44 17.55 -1.63
C LYS A 49 11.64 17.60 -3.15
N GLY A 50 10.61 17.95 -3.91
CA GLY A 50 10.70 18.15 -5.36
C GLY A 50 10.30 16.94 -6.21
N TYR A 51 9.78 15.87 -5.61
CA TYR A 51 9.29 14.72 -6.35
C TYR A 51 7.88 14.94 -6.90
N ASN A 52 7.56 14.31 -8.04
CA ASN A 52 6.16 14.05 -8.37
C ASN A 52 5.62 12.98 -7.44
N ILE A 53 4.42 13.19 -6.92
CA ILE A 53 3.74 12.22 -6.06
C ILE A 53 2.45 11.78 -6.72
N LEU A 54 2.17 10.49 -6.66
CA LEU A 54 0.91 9.90 -7.07
C LEU A 54 0.45 8.91 -5.99
N ALA A 55 -0.30 9.40 -5.02
CA ALA A 55 -0.99 8.53 -4.07
C ALA A 55 -2.29 8.06 -4.71
N ILE A 56 -2.29 6.84 -5.22
CA ILE A 56 -3.33 6.31 -6.09
C ILE A 56 -4.42 5.65 -5.25
N ASP A 57 -5.69 5.96 -5.55
CA ASP A 57 -6.82 5.14 -5.12
C ASP A 57 -6.96 3.96 -6.08
N LEU A 58 -6.88 2.74 -5.56
CA LEU A 58 -7.12 1.52 -6.34
C LEU A 58 -8.55 1.49 -6.92
N PRO A 59 -8.84 0.70 -7.95
CA PRO A 59 -10.20 0.57 -8.48
C PRO A 59 -11.21 0.26 -7.39
N GLY A 60 -12.30 1.01 -7.34
CA GLY A 60 -13.35 0.91 -6.32
C GLY A 60 -13.05 1.61 -5.00
N HIS A 61 -11.81 2.06 -4.76
CA HIS A 61 -11.40 2.72 -3.52
C HIS A 61 -11.47 4.24 -3.61
N GLY A 62 -11.67 4.89 -2.48
CA GLY A 62 -11.62 6.35 -2.35
C GLY A 62 -12.47 7.06 -3.41
N ASN A 63 -11.81 7.78 -4.31
CA ASN A 63 -12.43 8.55 -5.39
C ASN A 63 -12.27 7.88 -6.77
N SER A 64 -11.70 6.67 -6.86
CA SER A 64 -11.58 5.89 -8.09
C SER A 64 -12.83 5.09 -8.39
N GLU A 65 -13.19 5.02 -9.66
CA GLU A 65 -14.31 4.16 -10.11
C GLU A 65 -13.94 2.68 -9.99
N GLY A 66 -14.94 1.87 -9.69
CA GLY A 66 -14.78 0.42 -9.49
C GLY A 66 -15.27 -0.44 -10.65
N PRO A 67 -15.39 -1.72 -10.43
CA PRO A 67 -15.23 -2.45 -9.17
C PRO A 67 -13.77 -2.61 -8.74
N SER A 68 -13.56 -3.11 -7.50
CA SER A 68 -12.24 -3.57 -7.03
C SER A 68 -11.74 -4.71 -7.91
N LEU A 69 -10.43 -4.80 -8.08
CA LEU A 69 -9.76 -5.90 -8.76
C LEU A 69 -9.57 -7.08 -7.81
N GLU A 70 -9.68 -8.30 -8.33
CA GLU A 70 -9.78 -9.51 -7.52
C GLU A 70 -8.43 -10.19 -7.24
N SER A 71 -7.35 -9.72 -7.88
CA SER A 71 -6.00 -10.28 -7.69
C SER A 71 -4.91 -9.22 -7.71
N ILE A 72 -3.81 -9.51 -7.03
CA ILE A 72 -2.60 -8.66 -7.00
C ILE A 72 -2.02 -8.54 -8.42
N GLU A 73 -2.11 -9.60 -9.20
CA GLU A 73 -1.65 -9.64 -10.58
C GLU A 73 -2.42 -8.67 -11.48
N GLU A 74 -3.76 -8.62 -11.36
CA GLU A 74 -4.60 -7.66 -12.09
C GLU A 74 -4.31 -6.22 -11.67
N ILE A 75 -4.10 -5.97 -10.37
CA ILE A 75 -3.73 -4.63 -9.87
C ILE A 75 -2.39 -4.20 -10.46
N SER A 76 -1.41 -5.12 -10.54
CA SER A 76 -0.11 -4.85 -11.15
C SER A 76 -0.22 -4.49 -12.65
N GLU A 77 -1.05 -5.20 -13.41
CA GLU A 77 -1.32 -4.91 -14.82
C GLU A 77 -2.02 -3.55 -15.00
N TRP A 78 -3.01 -3.28 -14.16
CA TRP A 78 -3.71 -2.01 -14.15
C TRP A 78 -2.77 -0.83 -13.81
N LEU A 79 -1.89 -0.99 -12.81
CA LEU A 79 -0.88 0.00 -12.47
C LEU A 79 0.08 0.27 -13.64
N ASN A 80 0.45 -0.77 -14.40
CA ASN A 80 1.27 -0.60 -15.60
C ASN A 80 0.59 0.24 -16.68
N LYS A 81 -0.74 0.11 -16.84
CA LYS A 81 -1.50 0.98 -17.77
C LYS A 81 -1.43 2.44 -17.34
N ILE A 82 -1.59 2.74 -16.04
CA ILE A 82 -1.44 4.11 -15.49
C ILE A 82 -0.06 4.67 -15.82
N ILE A 83 0.99 3.95 -15.48
CA ILE A 83 2.37 4.41 -15.62
C ILE A 83 2.73 4.68 -17.09
N ASN A 84 2.23 3.85 -18.00
CA ASN A 84 2.41 4.06 -19.44
C ASN A 84 1.62 5.27 -19.97
N ASN A 85 0.38 5.46 -19.50
CA ASN A 85 -0.47 6.57 -19.96
C ASN A 85 0.12 7.95 -19.63
N ILE A 86 0.78 8.07 -18.48
CA ILE A 86 1.40 9.34 -18.05
C ILE A 86 2.90 9.41 -18.35
N SER A 87 3.45 8.42 -19.04
CA SER A 87 4.84 8.40 -19.55
C SER A 87 5.90 8.66 -18.46
N ILE A 88 5.78 8.00 -17.31
CA ILE A 88 6.76 8.11 -16.20
C ILE A 88 8.11 7.54 -16.65
N LYS A 89 9.15 8.36 -16.58
CA LYS A 89 10.51 8.00 -16.99
C LYS A 89 11.37 7.45 -15.86
N SER A 90 11.10 7.86 -14.65
CA SER A 90 11.84 7.48 -13.45
C SER A 90 10.87 7.31 -12.27
N LEU A 91 10.85 6.14 -11.67
CA LEU A 91 9.81 5.69 -10.76
C LEU A 91 10.40 5.11 -9.48
N SER A 92 9.84 5.45 -8.33
CA SER A 92 9.89 4.66 -7.10
C SER A 92 8.46 4.27 -6.68
N ILE A 93 8.30 3.11 -6.08
CA ILE A 93 7.01 2.65 -5.57
C ILE A 93 7.13 2.45 -4.06
N LEU A 94 6.21 3.05 -3.32
CA LEU A 94 6.04 2.85 -1.90
C LEU A 94 4.71 2.16 -1.66
N GLY A 95 4.74 0.94 -1.15
CA GLY A 95 3.55 0.17 -0.81
C GLY A 95 3.40 -0.04 0.70
N HIS A 96 2.17 -0.03 1.19
CA HIS A 96 1.84 -0.41 2.55
C HIS A 96 0.97 -1.66 2.56
N SER A 97 1.31 -2.64 3.40
CA SER A 97 0.51 -3.87 3.57
C SER A 97 0.24 -4.55 2.22
N GLN A 98 -1.02 -4.68 1.77
CA GLN A 98 -1.37 -5.15 0.42
C GLN A 98 -0.58 -4.43 -0.67
N GLY A 99 -0.42 -3.11 -0.58
CA GLY A 99 0.36 -2.33 -1.54
C GLY A 99 1.82 -2.80 -1.67
N CYS A 100 2.36 -3.55 -0.68
CA CYS A 100 3.66 -4.21 -0.82
C CYS A 100 3.61 -5.36 -1.82
N LEU A 101 2.54 -6.17 -1.81
CA LEU A 101 2.36 -7.27 -2.77
C LEU A 101 2.26 -6.72 -4.20
N GLU A 102 1.49 -5.66 -4.37
CA GLU A 102 1.30 -4.96 -5.65
C GLU A 102 2.62 -4.39 -6.17
N ALA A 103 3.39 -3.74 -5.29
CA ALA A 103 4.69 -3.16 -5.60
C ALA A 103 5.72 -4.24 -5.98
N ILE A 104 5.74 -5.37 -5.28
CA ILE A 104 6.60 -6.53 -5.57
C ILE A 104 6.23 -7.13 -6.91
N GLU A 105 4.94 -7.42 -7.14
CA GLU A 105 4.47 -8.01 -8.40
C GLU A 105 4.75 -7.08 -9.58
N TYR A 106 4.51 -5.77 -9.42
CA TYR A 106 4.84 -4.79 -10.44
C TYR A 106 6.34 -4.74 -10.73
N ALA A 107 7.19 -4.67 -9.70
CA ALA A 107 8.64 -4.60 -9.88
C ALA A 107 9.21 -5.85 -10.55
N SER A 108 8.61 -7.01 -10.30
CA SER A 108 8.97 -8.27 -10.94
C SER A 108 8.64 -8.29 -12.42
N ARG A 109 7.44 -7.84 -12.81
CA ARG A 109 6.95 -7.87 -14.19
C ARG A 109 7.49 -6.73 -15.04
N TYR A 110 7.64 -5.55 -14.45
CA TYR A 110 7.95 -4.29 -15.15
C TYR A 110 9.16 -3.57 -14.56
N PRO A 111 10.35 -4.19 -14.53
CA PRO A 111 11.53 -3.62 -13.83
C PRO A 111 12.11 -2.37 -14.47
N LYS A 112 11.66 -1.99 -15.68
CA LYS A 112 12.16 -0.79 -16.36
C LYS A 112 11.76 0.46 -15.60
N ASN A 113 12.70 1.40 -15.48
CA ASN A 113 12.48 2.72 -14.87
C ASN A 113 12.25 2.74 -13.36
N ILE A 114 12.16 1.59 -12.68
CA ILE A 114 12.06 1.54 -11.22
C ILE A 114 13.45 1.81 -10.63
N LYS A 115 13.53 2.86 -9.81
CA LYS A 115 14.75 3.25 -9.11
C LYS A 115 14.83 2.66 -7.70
N ASN A 116 13.72 2.69 -6.96
CA ASN A 116 13.65 2.15 -5.62
C ASN A 116 12.28 1.52 -5.35
N LEU A 117 12.29 0.55 -4.46
CA LEU A 117 11.09 -0.05 -3.89
C LEU A 117 11.08 0.20 -2.38
N ILE A 118 9.98 0.69 -1.85
CA ILE A 118 9.81 0.94 -0.41
C ILE A 118 8.60 0.13 0.07
N LEU A 119 8.83 -0.80 0.99
CA LEU A 119 7.84 -1.75 1.46
C LEU A 119 7.57 -1.53 2.94
N VAL A 120 6.38 -1.04 3.28
CA VAL A 120 5.99 -0.65 4.63
C VAL A 120 5.02 -1.68 5.21
N SER A 121 5.38 -2.32 6.31
CA SER A 121 4.54 -3.30 7.02
C SER A 121 4.02 -4.41 6.10
N GLY A 122 4.87 -4.96 5.23
CA GLY A 122 4.50 -5.97 4.24
C GLY A 122 5.35 -7.23 4.29
N SER A 123 4.98 -8.19 3.44
CA SER A 123 5.72 -9.42 3.20
C SER A 123 5.49 -9.87 1.75
N TYR A 124 6.25 -10.84 1.26
CA TYR A 124 6.03 -11.44 -0.06
C TYR A 124 4.79 -12.34 -0.12
N ARG A 125 4.24 -12.71 1.03
CA ARG A 125 3.02 -13.48 1.19
C ARG A 125 2.32 -13.06 2.47
N MET A 126 1.02 -12.78 2.38
CA MET A 126 0.23 -12.30 3.51
C MET A 126 -1.07 -13.11 3.63
N PRO A 127 -1.00 -14.34 4.18
CA PRO A 127 -2.21 -15.11 4.46
C PRO A 127 -3.08 -14.37 5.47
N VAL A 128 -4.37 -14.29 5.17
CA VAL A 128 -5.37 -13.58 5.97
C VAL A 128 -6.11 -14.57 6.87
N ASN A 129 -6.45 -14.15 8.08
CA ASN A 129 -7.28 -14.91 8.99
C ASN A 129 -8.67 -15.14 8.39
N GLU A 130 -9.17 -16.38 8.39
CA GLU A 130 -10.46 -16.76 7.81
C GLU A 130 -11.63 -16.01 8.43
N ASP A 131 -11.65 -15.86 9.77
CA ASP A 131 -12.70 -15.09 10.45
C ASP A 131 -12.78 -13.65 9.96
N LEU A 132 -11.64 -13.04 9.63
CA LEU A 132 -11.61 -11.68 9.08
C LEU A 132 -12.21 -11.63 7.67
N ILE A 133 -11.90 -12.63 6.82
CA ILE A 133 -12.46 -12.74 5.48
C ILE A 133 -13.98 -12.95 5.56
N ASP A 134 -14.44 -13.83 6.43
CA ASP A 134 -15.86 -14.15 6.60
C ASP A 134 -16.66 -12.92 7.08
N LEU A 135 -16.16 -12.22 8.10
CA LEU A 135 -16.77 -10.98 8.59
C LEU A 135 -16.83 -9.92 7.49
N ALA A 136 -15.73 -9.72 6.75
CA ALA A 136 -15.69 -8.75 5.68
C ALA A 136 -16.65 -9.11 4.53
N SER A 137 -16.72 -10.39 4.15
CA SER A 137 -17.61 -10.91 3.10
C SER A 137 -19.09 -10.79 3.50
N ALA A 138 -19.39 -10.91 4.79
CA ALA A 138 -20.72 -10.64 5.33
C ALA A 138 -21.06 -9.14 5.39
N GLY A 139 -20.08 -8.25 5.22
CA GLY A 139 -20.23 -6.80 5.41
C GLY A 139 -20.32 -6.41 6.89
N ASP A 140 -19.80 -7.25 7.79
CA ASP A 140 -19.86 -7.05 9.23
C ASP A 140 -18.77 -6.05 9.67
N LYS A 141 -19.18 -5.01 10.41
CA LYS A 141 -18.27 -3.99 10.95
C LYS A 141 -17.25 -4.54 11.95
N ASN A 142 -17.47 -5.75 12.49
CA ASN A 142 -16.48 -6.41 13.33
C ASN A 142 -15.19 -6.73 12.56
N ALA A 143 -15.20 -6.83 11.23
CA ALA A 143 -13.99 -6.90 10.42
C ALA A 143 -13.08 -5.70 10.68
N ILE A 144 -13.63 -4.48 10.72
CA ILE A 144 -12.88 -3.25 11.02
C ILE A 144 -12.33 -3.31 12.45
N ASN A 145 -13.13 -3.75 13.42
CA ASN A 145 -12.70 -3.86 14.81
C ASN A 145 -11.49 -4.80 14.96
N LEU A 146 -11.47 -5.93 14.25
CA LEU A 146 -10.33 -6.85 14.23
C LEU A 146 -9.10 -6.21 13.58
N MET A 147 -9.26 -5.56 12.44
CA MET A 147 -8.16 -4.84 11.80
C MET A 147 -7.58 -3.76 12.71
N MET A 148 -8.43 -3.03 13.43
CA MET A 148 -8.02 -2.03 14.39
C MET A 148 -7.24 -2.62 15.57
N LYS A 149 -7.71 -3.75 16.11
CA LYS A 149 -7.08 -4.45 17.22
C LYS A 149 -5.68 -4.97 16.86
N TRP A 150 -5.48 -5.39 15.62
CA TRP A 150 -4.20 -5.94 15.16
C TRP A 150 -3.29 -4.89 14.51
N GLY A 151 -3.88 -3.87 13.91
CA GLY A 151 -3.16 -2.87 13.11
C GLY A 151 -2.51 -1.76 13.92
N TYR A 152 -2.93 -1.53 15.17
CA TYR A 152 -2.36 -0.46 16.00
C TYR A 152 -1.67 -0.99 17.26
N GLU A 153 -0.63 -0.27 17.66
CA GLU A 153 -0.13 -0.37 19.02
C GLU A 153 -1.19 0.22 19.96
N GLY A 154 -1.73 -0.62 20.86
CA GLY A 154 -2.98 -0.37 21.58
C GLY A 154 -3.01 0.84 22.55
N SER A 155 -1.89 1.54 22.76
CA SER A 155 -1.81 2.74 23.60
C SER A 155 -2.15 4.04 22.86
N LYS A 156 -2.13 4.04 21.54
CA LYS A 156 -2.31 5.26 20.74
C LYS A 156 -3.79 5.64 20.59
N LYS A 157 -4.11 6.86 21.04
CA LYS A 157 -5.45 7.45 20.90
C LYS A 157 -5.42 8.51 19.81
N PHE A 158 -6.38 8.45 18.89
CA PHE A 158 -6.54 9.44 17.84
C PHE A 158 -7.56 10.50 18.26
N ILE A 159 -7.15 11.76 18.28
CA ILE A 159 -8.07 12.88 18.48
C ILE A 159 -9.00 12.95 17.25
N GLY A 160 -10.31 12.91 17.49
CA GLY A 160 -11.30 12.93 16.42
C GLY A 160 -11.64 11.56 15.81
N GLY A 161 -11.21 10.45 16.42
CA GLY A 161 -11.50 9.07 16.02
C GLY A 161 -10.45 8.47 15.08
N ASN A 162 -10.53 7.15 14.93
CA ASN A 162 -9.55 6.42 14.15
C ASN A 162 -9.68 6.70 12.65
N PRO A 163 -8.60 7.09 11.95
CA PRO A 163 -8.66 7.39 10.52
C PRO A 163 -9.03 6.17 9.65
N VAL A 164 -8.57 4.97 10.00
CA VAL A 164 -8.91 3.73 9.25
C VAL A 164 -10.40 3.44 9.33
N GLU A 165 -10.97 3.50 10.55
CA GLU A 165 -12.39 3.32 10.76
C GLU A 165 -13.24 4.30 9.92
N LYS A 166 -12.80 5.55 9.82
CA LYS A 166 -13.47 6.55 9.00
C LYS A 166 -13.42 6.25 7.50
N ILE A 167 -12.31 5.71 7.01
CA ILE A 167 -12.14 5.36 5.60
C ILE A 167 -13.05 4.17 5.25
N ILE A 168 -13.13 3.15 6.12
CA ILE A 168 -13.85 1.88 5.83
C ILE A 168 -15.29 1.88 6.39
N ASN A 169 -15.86 2.97 6.82
CA ASN A 169 -17.09 3.00 7.63
C ASN A 169 -18.39 2.66 6.86
N SER A 170 -18.36 2.38 5.57
CA SER A 170 -19.51 1.94 4.78
C SER A 170 -19.59 0.41 4.75
N SER A 171 -20.76 -0.18 4.99
CA SER A 171 -20.97 -1.64 4.84
C SER A 171 -20.71 -2.12 3.40
N ARG A 172 -20.96 -1.25 2.41
CA ARG A 172 -20.60 -1.50 1.01
C ARG A 172 -19.09 -1.59 0.86
N ALA A 173 -18.32 -0.66 1.44
CA ALA A 173 -16.86 -0.69 1.41
C ALA A 173 -16.29 -1.95 2.08
N ILE A 174 -16.92 -2.47 3.15
CA ILE A 174 -16.48 -3.70 3.78
C ILE A 174 -16.63 -4.90 2.85
N ARG A 175 -17.80 -5.08 2.23
CA ARG A 175 -18.09 -6.24 1.39
C ARG A 175 -17.43 -6.14 0.00
N GLU A 176 -17.59 -5.01 -0.67
CA GLU A 176 -17.22 -4.85 -2.08
C GLU A 176 -15.77 -4.42 -2.28
N ILE A 177 -15.10 -3.97 -1.22
CA ILE A 177 -13.73 -3.47 -1.26
C ILE A 177 -12.86 -4.28 -0.31
N LEU A 178 -13.05 -4.16 1.01
CA LEU A 178 -12.18 -4.81 1.99
C LEU A 178 -12.15 -6.34 1.82
N ALA A 179 -13.30 -7.00 1.64
CA ALA A 179 -13.34 -8.45 1.46
C ALA A 179 -12.60 -8.89 0.19
N VAL A 180 -12.78 -8.17 -0.91
CA VAL A 180 -12.09 -8.44 -2.18
C VAL A 180 -10.57 -8.32 -2.00
N ASP A 181 -10.11 -7.27 -1.36
CA ASP A 181 -8.69 -7.03 -1.07
C ASP A 181 -8.08 -8.14 -0.19
N LEU A 182 -8.78 -8.50 0.89
CA LEU A 182 -8.32 -9.55 1.81
C LEU A 182 -8.21 -10.91 1.10
N ILE A 183 -9.17 -11.23 0.24
CA ILE A 183 -9.16 -12.45 -0.59
C ILE A 183 -8.01 -12.39 -1.60
N ALA A 184 -7.78 -11.27 -2.28
CA ALA A 184 -6.67 -11.08 -3.20
C ALA A 184 -5.31 -11.28 -2.49
N CYS A 185 -5.13 -10.70 -1.30
CA CYS A 185 -3.93 -10.91 -0.47
C CYS A 185 -3.74 -12.38 -0.08
N ASN A 186 -4.82 -13.04 0.37
CA ASN A 186 -4.78 -14.44 0.81
C ASN A 186 -4.42 -15.39 -0.33
N ASN A 187 -4.93 -15.13 -1.54
CA ASN A 187 -4.75 -15.95 -2.72
C ASN A 187 -3.44 -15.71 -3.47
N TYR A 188 -2.75 -14.60 -3.19
CA TYR A 188 -1.49 -14.28 -3.88
C TYR A 188 -0.38 -15.25 -3.48
N MET A 189 0.10 -16.04 -4.45
CA MET A 189 1.10 -17.09 -4.24
C MET A 189 2.44 -16.82 -4.93
N ASN A 190 2.48 -15.87 -5.87
CA ASN A 190 3.65 -15.60 -6.71
C ASN A 190 4.79 -14.86 -6.01
N GLY A 191 4.58 -14.35 -4.80
CA GLY A 191 5.49 -13.41 -4.13
C GLY A 191 6.92 -13.91 -3.98
N LEU A 192 7.13 -15.19 -3.66
CA LEU A 192 8.48 -15.76 -3.53
C LEU A 192 9.25 -15.75 -4.87
N GLU A 193 8.55 -15.99 -5.98
CA GLU A 193 9.18 -15.92 -7.31
C GLU A 193 9.38 -14.47 -7.74
N ALA A 194 8.40 -13.60 -7.44
CA ALA A 194 8.46 -12.19 -7.79
C ALA A 194 9.66 -11.48 -7.14
N ILE A 195 9.95 -11.74 -5.87
CA ILE A 195 11.09 -11.07 -5.18
C ILE A 195 12.46 -11.42 -5.78
N LYS A 196 12.63 -12.61 -6.39
CA LYS A 196 13.87 -12.98 -7.07
C LYS A 196 14.16 -12.10 -8.30
N ASN A 197 13.11 -11.54 -8.88
CA ASN A 197 13.18 -10.70 -10.06
C ASN A 197 13.37 -9.20 -9.74
N ILE A 198 13.30 -8.79 -8.48
CA ILE A 198 13.53 -7.41 -8.06
C ILE A 198 14.99 -7.05 -8.32
N LYS A 199 15.22 -5.98 -9.09
CA LYS A 199 16.56 -5.50 -9.50
C LYS A 199 16.95 -4.18 -8.84
N CYS A 200 15.98 -3.43 -8.31
CA CYS A 200 16.23 -2.13 -7.70
C CYS A 200 16.56 -2.26 -6.20
N PRO A 201 17.25 -1.26 -5.62
CA PRO A 201 17.38 -1.13 -4.18
C PRO A 201 16.01 -1.14 -3.51
N THR A 202 15.90 -1.86 -2.39
CA THR A 202 14.64 -2.04 -1.67
C THR A 202 14.79 -1.67 -0.21
N LEU A 203 13.98 -0.73 0.27
CA LEU A 203 13.86 -0.38 1.67
C LEU A 203 12.63 -1.07 2.28
N LEU A 204 12.83 -1.80 3.38
CA LEU A 204 11.75 -2.40 4.15
C LEU A 204 11.60 -1.66 5.47
N ILE A 205 10.40 -1.22 5.79
CA ILE A 205 10.10 -0.49 7.03
C ILE A 205 9.08 -1.29 7.83
N PHE A 206 9.41 -1.63 9.07
CA PHE A 206 8.55 -2.41 9.96
C PHE A 206 8.28 -1.69 11.27
N GLY A 207 7.07 -1.84 11.79
CA GLY A 207 6.75 -1.51 13.16
C GLY A 207 7.19 -2.65 14.10
N GLU A 208 7.86 -2.30 15.21
CA GLU A 208 8.31 -3.30 16.20
C GLU A 208 7.17 -4.13 16.78
N LEU A 209 5.99 -3.52 16.95
CA LEU A 209 4.82 -4.10 17.59
C LEU A 209 3.72 -4.50 16.59
N ASP A 210 4.06 -4.64 15.31
CA ASP A 210 3.14 -5.06 14.26
C ASP A 210 2.63 -6.48 14.53
N LYS A 211 1.30 -6.64 14.70
CA LYS A 211 0.65 -7.92 14.94
C LYS A 211 0.08 -8.57 13.68
N MET A 212 0.00 -7.82 12.57
CA MET A 212 -0.47 -8.32 11.28
C MET A 212 0.69 -8.94 10.49
N VAL A 213 1.80 -8.21 10.40
CA VAL A 213 3.05 -8.71 9.82
C VAL A 213 4.13 -8.64 10.90
N SER A 214 4.30 -9.75 11.63
CA SER A 214 5.26 -9.78 12.74
C SER A 214 6.68 -9.44 12.28
N LEU A 215 7.45 -8.77 13.15
CA LEU A 215 8.82 -8.35 12.85
C LEU A 215 9.72 -9.52 12.41
N ASP A 216 9.53 -10.73 12.96
CA ASP A 216 10.29 -11.91 12.57
C ASP A 216 9.98 -12.35 11.13
N LYS A 217 8.71 -12.27 10.70
CA LYS A 217 8.33 -12.50 9.29
C LYS A 217 8.93 -11.44 8.39
N GLY A 218 8.90 -10.18 8.83
CA GLY A 218 9.49 -9.06 8.10
C GLY A 218 11.01 -9.20 7.90
N LYS A 219 11.75 -9.60 8.95
CA LYS A 219 13.19 -9.84 8.85
C LYS A 219 13.54 -10.98 7.89
N LYS A 220 12.82 -12.12 7.99
CA LYS A 220 12.98 -13.23 7.05
C LYS A 220 12.67 -12.83 5.61
N PHE A 221 11.68 -11.97 5.41
CA PHE A 221 11.37 -11.42 4.10
C PHE A 221 12.53 -10.56 3.56
N ALA A 222 13.11 -9.69 4.38
CA ALA A 222 14.23 -8.84 3.99
C ALA A 222 15.45 -9.66 3.53
N GLU A 223 15.75 -10.79 4.19
CA GLU A 223 16.86 -11.71 3.84
C GLU A 223 16.72 -12.30 2.42
N LEU A 224 15.50 -12.34 1.88
CA LEU A 224 15.23 -12.88 0.54
C LEU A 224 15.44 -11.87 -0.59
N ILE A 225 15.62 -10.59 -0.28
CA ILE A 225 15.83 -9.52 -1.27
C ILE A 225 17.30 -9.10 -1.28
N PRO A 226 18.07 -9.40 -2.34
CA PRO A 226 19.54 -9.26 -2.33
C PRO A 226 20.08 -7.85 -2.06
N ASN A 227 19.34 -6.82 -2.48
CA ASN A 227 19.74 -5.42 -2.32
C ASN A 227 18.70 -4.69 -1.47
N SER A 228 18.58 -5.11 -0.21
CA SER A 228 17.60 -4.54 0.71
C SER A 228 18.25 -3.93 1.96
N GLU A 229 17.61 -2.87 2.45
CA GLU A 229 17.87 -2.26 3.75
C GLU A 229 16.60 -2.37 4.60
N THR A 230 16.78 -2.63 5.91
CA THR A 230 15.64 -2.75 6.84
C THR A 230 15.69 -1.66 7.89
N TYR A 231 14.55 -1.00 8.11
CA TYR A 231 14.39 -0.02 9.17
C TYR A 231 13.24 -0.40 10.10
N ILE A 232 13.50 -0.49 11.40
CA ILE A 232 12.53 -0.86 12.42
C ILE A 232 12.14 0.38 13.21
N ILE A 233 10.84 0.68 13.27
CA ILE A 233 10.31 1.79 14.05
C ILE A 233 9.84 1.26 15.41
N GLN A 234 10.47 1.71 16.47
CA GLN A 234 10.20 1.32 17.85
C GLN A 234 8.82 1.81 18.30
N ASN A 235 8.14 1.03 19.14
CA ASN A 235 6.82 1.35 19.70
C ASN A 235 5.78 1.70 18.61
N CYS A 236 5.76 0.96 17.52
CA CYS A 236 4.91 1.20 16.37
C CYS A 236 4.28 -0.11 15.89
N GLY A 237 3.01 -0.11 15.55
CA GLY A 237 2.28 -1.23 14.97
C GLY A 237 2.35 -1.25 13.44
N HIS A 238 1.28 -1.78 12.84
CA HIS A 238 1.15 -1.96 11.39
C HIS A 238 0.92 -0.64 10.64
N MET A 239 0.19 0.31 11.26
CA MET A 239 -0.25 1.55 10.62
C MET A 239 0.79 2.67 10.80
N ILE A 240 2.02 2.41 10.37
CA ILE A 240 3.19 3.29 10.57
C ILE A 240 2.94 4.72 10.08
N MET A 241 2.23 4.89 8.96
CA MET A 241 1.91 6.20 8.39
C MET A 241 1.03 7.07 9.29
N PHE A 242 0.33 6.47 10.27
CA PHE A 242 -0.43 7.19 11.31
C PHE A 242 0.28 7.19 12.65
N GLU A 243 0.97 6.10 12.99
CA GLU A 243 1.58 5.96 14.30
C GLU A 243 2.91 6.71 14.41
N ASN A 244 3.70 6.74 13.35
CA ASN A 244 4.99 7.43 13.33
C ASN A 244 5.39 7.90 11.92
N ALA A 245 4.53 8.68 11.28
CA ALA A 245 4.75 9.23 9.94
C ALA A 245 6.11 9.96 9.82
N PHE A 246 6.54 10.65 10.89
CA PHE A 246 7.79 11.40 10.89
C PHE A 246 9.00 10.49 10.64
N LYS A 247 9.17 9.45 11.46
CA LYS A 247 10.29 8.51 11.31
C LYS A 247 10.24 7.71 10.00
N MET A 248 9.03 7.38 9.53
CA MET A 248 8.87 6.68 8.26
C MET A 248 9.34 7.55 7.10
N ARG A 249 8.80 8.75 6.95
CA ARG A 249 9.10 9.63 5.82
C ARG A 249 10.52 10.17 5.78
N GLU A 250 11.25 10.19 6.91
CA GLU A 250 12.67 10.54 6.95
C GLU A 250 13.56 9.48 6.28
N LYS A 251 13.06 8.24 6.15
CA LYS A 251 13.78 7.14 5.51
C LYS A 251 13.44 6.97 4.03
N VAL A 252 12.32 7.50 3.61
CA VAL A 252 11.87 7.54 2.23
C VAL A 252 12.48 8.75 1.50
#